data_3c6a272802e795ddf47a12a71dc1b863
#
_entry.id   3c6a272802e795ddf47a12a71dc1b863
#
_cell.length_a   1.000
_cell.length_b   1.000
_cell.length_c   1.000
_cell.angle_alpha   90.00
_cell.angle_beta   90.00
_cell.angle_gamma   90.00
#
_symmetry.space_group_name_H-M   'P 1'
#
loop_
_entity.id
_entity.type
_entity.pdbx_description
1 polymer ?
#
loop_
_entity_poly.entity_id
_entity_poly.type
_entity_poly.pdbx_seq_one_letter_code
_entity_poly.pdbx_strand_id
1 'polypeptide(L)'
;MIGAALALTNEEVQASLSGSVSFFAVPAEEYIDADKRARLRKEGIGFPASGKSELIRLGEFDHSDIIMTTHVHMMPVEEDFYLGNAACNGFSAERVTVRGKAAHAAIDPWDGVNALSITSSAIQMMGLMRETFREEDHVRLHNVIRKAGDVIKCGSGRAVIETKVRAASLDAIRATQEKWTALMTELPMHLVERLKENRFRDICRSCTEVQTK
;
A
#
# COMPACT_ATOMS: atom_id res chain seq x y z
N MET A 1 23.66 -6.24 1.59
CA MET A 1 24.29 -4.99 2.07
C MET A 1 25.57 -5.25 2.88
N ILE A 2 25.55 -6.04 3.96
CA ILE A 2 26.78 -6.34 4.76
C ILE A 2 27.88 -6.95 3.90
N GLY A 3 27.58 -7.96 3.05
CA GLY A 3 28.58 -8.55 2.16
C GLY A 3 29.19 -7.56 1.17
N ALA A 4 28.38 -6.66 0.62
CA ALA A 4 28.88 -5.57 -0.25
C ALA A 4 29.78 -4.60 0.52
N ALA A 5 29.40 -4.25 1.76
CA ALA A 5 30.24 -3.42 2.61
C ALA A 5 31.59 -4.07 2.90
N LEU A 6 31.60 -5.36 3.24
CA LEU A 6 32.85 -6.13 3.45
C LEU A 6 33.70 -6.19 2.18
N ALA A 7 33.11 -6.43 1.03
CA ALA A 7 33.83 -6.42 -0.24
C ALA A 7 34.51 -5.07 -0.54
N LEU A 8 33.84 -3.97 -0.20
CA LEU A 8 34.35 -2.62 -0.38
C LEU A 8 35.43 -2.21 0.66
N THR A 9 35.67 -3.02 1.70
CA THR A 9 36.83 -2.81 2.60
C THR A 9 38.12 -3.40 2.07
N ASN A 10 38.09 -4.12 0.95
CA ASN A 10 39.29 -4.64 0.31
C ASN A 10 40.13 -3.49 -0.27
N GLU A 11 41.42 -3.47 0.00
CA GLU A 11 42.32 -2.38 -0.39
C GLU A 11 42.42 -2.19 -1.92
N GLU A 12 42.43 -3.30 -2.69
CA GLU A 12 42.49 -3.25 -4.15
C GLU A 12 41.19 -2.63 -4.73
N VAL A 13 40.05 -3.00 -4.14
CA VAL A 13 38.76 -2.43 -4.54
C VAL A 13 38.71 -0.95 -4.21
N GLN A 14 39.12 -0.55 -3.01
CA GLN A 14 39.16 0.86 -2.61
C GLN A 14 40.08 1.68 -3.52
N ALA A 15 41.23 1.16 -3.88
CA ALA A 15 42.20 1.82 -4.77
C ALA A 15 41.65 2.03 -6.20
N SER A 16 40.66 1.22 -6.61
CA SER A 16 40.01 1.33 -7.93
C SER A 16 38.81 2.27 -7.96
N LEU A 17 38.30 2.72 -6.80
CA LEU A 17 37.13 3.59 -6.71
C LEU A 17 37.53 5.07 -6.87
N SER A 18 36.79 5.77 -7.72
CA SER A 18 36.94 7.23 -7.95
C SER A 18 35.84 8.03 -7.25
N GLY A 19 35.34 7.60 -6.12
CA GLY A 19 34.26 8.25 -5.42
C GLY A 19 34.02 7.66 -4.03
N SER A 20 32.86 7.94 -3.46
CA SER A 20 32.43 7.43 -2.16
C SER A 20 31.22 6.52 -2.28
N VAL A 21 31.11 5.58 -1.37
CA VAL A 21 29.95 4.67 -1.28
C VAL A 21 29.28 4.82 0.07
N SER A 22 28.01 5.14 0.07
CA SER A 22 27.17 5.27 1.27
C SER A 22 26.23 4.07 1.38
N PHE A 23 26.12 3.50 2.57
CA PHE A 23 25.21 2.40 2.88
C PHE A 23 24.05 2.91 3.72
N PHE A 24 22.82 2.77 3.21
CA PHE A 24 21.61 3.16 3.92
C PHE A 24 20.92 1.93 4.50
N ALA A 25 20.95 1.79 5.83
CA ALA A 25 20.16 0.79 6.55
C ALA A 25 18.75 1.33 6.76
N VAL A 26 17.84 0.99 5.88
CA VAL A 26 16.49 1.54 5.84
C VAL A 26 15.60 0.92 6.91
N PRO A 27 15.11 1.67 7.89
CA PRO A 27 14.13 1.18 8.86
C PRO A 27 12.74 1.08 8.23
N ALA A 28 11.90 0.17 8.75
CA ALA A 28 10.50 0.03 8.34
C ALA A 28 10.34 -0.10 6.81
N GLU A 29 11.09 -1.00 6.21
CA GLU A 29 11.08 -1.25 4.76
C GLU A 29 9.68 -1.67 4.29
N GLU A 30 8.99 -2.47 5.09
CA GLU A 30 7.67 -2.98 4.81
C GLU A 30 6.55 -2.06 5.30
N TYR A 31 5.44 -2.04 4.57
CA TYR A 31 4.22 -1.32 4.96
C TYR A 31 3.36 -2.20 5.87
N ILE A 32 3.71 -2.30 7.16
CA ILE A 32 3.16 -3.32 8.04
C ILE A 32 2.06 -2.81 8.97
N ASP A 33 2.22 -1.64 9.59
CA ASP A 33 1.33 -1.18 10.65
C ASP A 33 0.70 0.19 10.32
N ALA A 34 -0.51 0.14 9.77
CA ALA A 34 -1.27 1.34 9.42
C ALA A 34 -1.68 2.18 10.65
N ASP A 35 -1.94 1.53 11.80
CA ASP A 35 -2.35 2.23 13.03
C ASP A 35 -1.18 2.98 13.66
N LYS A 36 0.00 2.34 13.69
CA LYS A 36 1.24 3.01 14.12
C LYS A 36 1.55 4.22 13.24
N ARG A 37 1.42 4.07 11.92
CA ARG A 37 1.63 5.17 10.96
C ARG A 37 0.66 6.31 11.16
N ALA A 38 -0.62 6.02 11.42
CA ALA A 38 -1.63 7.03 11.72
C ALA A 38 -1.29 7.82 12.98
N ARG A 39 -0.75 7.14 14.02
CA ARG A 39 -0.28 7.81 15.24
C ARG A 39 0.91 8.71 14.97
N LEU A 40 1.94 8.22 14.28
CA LEU A 40 3.14 8.99 13.96
C LEU A 40 2.80 10.28 13.18
N ARG A 41 1.86 10.20 12.25
CA ARG A 41 1.39 11.39 11.52
C ARG A 41 0.67 12.40 12.41
N LYS A 42 -0.16 11.94 13.34
CA LYS A 42 -0.82 12.82 14.31
C LYS A 42 0.19 13.54 15.22
N GLU A 43 1.32 12.92 15.47
CA GLU A 43 2.45 13.47 16.21
C GLU A 43 3.35 14.38 15.34
N GLY A 44 2.98 14.62 14.07
CA GLY A 44 3.75 15.45 13.14
C GLY A 44 4.97 14.76 12.54
N ILE A 45 5.14 13.47 12.79
CA ILE A 45 6.21 12.67 12.19
C ILE A 45 5.76 12.27 10.79
N GLY A 46 6.34 12.90 9.77
CA GLY A 46 6.12 12.55 8.38
C GLY A 46 6.66 11.15 8.13
N PHE A 47 5.80 10.26 7.65
CA PHE A 47 6.20 8.91 7.27
C PHE A 47 5.31 8.44 6.13
N PRO A 48 5.67 8.77 4.87
CA PRO A 48 4.76 8.60 3.74
C PRO A 48 4.37 7.13 3.51
N ALA A 49 5.29 6.24 3.19
CA ALA A 49 4.91 4.86 2.86
C ALA A 49 5.88 3.81 3.43
N SER A 50 7.19 4.05 3.27
CA SER A 50 8.25 3.16 3.74
C SER A 50 9.46 3.98 4.15
N GLY A 51 10.44 3.37 4.80
CA GLY A 51 11.66 4.06 5.20
C GLY A 51 12.40 4.67 4.02
N LYS A 52 12.44 4.03 2.85
CA LYS A 52 13.03 4.59 1.63
C LYS A 52 12.34 5.88 1.20
N SER A 53 11.02 5.90 1.20
CA SER A 53 10.24 7.10 0.86
C SER A 53 10.49 8.25 1.83
N GLU A 54 10.72 7.94 3.10
CA GLU A 54 11.05 8.97 4.10
C GLU A 54 12.46 9.53 3.89
N LEU A 55 13.44 8.67 3.58
CA LEU A 55 14.80 9.12 3.24
C LEU A 55 14.81 10.01 1.99
N ILE A 56 14.00 9.68 0.96
CA ILE A 56 13.81 10.56 -0.22
C ILE A 56 13.21 11.90 0.21
N ARG A 57 12.18 11.91 1.04
CA ARG A 57 11.54 13.14 1.52
C ARG A 57 12.50 14.03 2.32
N LEU A 58 13.43 13.42 3.05
CA LEU A 58 14.44 14.10 3.84
C LEU A 58 15.64 14.59 3.00
N GLY A 59 15.72 14.20 1.73
CA GLY A 59 16.83 14.59 0.84
C GLY A 59 18.11 13.76 1.05
N GLU A 60 18.03 12.64 1.75
CA GLU A 60 19.20 11.81 2.09
C GLU A 60 19.90 11.23 0.86
N PHE A 61 19.23 11.18 -0.28
CA PHE A 61 19.80 10.69 -1.55
C PHE A 61 20.20 11.80 -2.52
N ASP A 62 20.03 13.08 -2.16
CA ASP A 62 20.23 14.20 -3.09
C ASP A 62 21.71 14.35 -3.51
N HIS A 63 22.62 13.78 -2.74
CA HIS A 63 24.06 13.79 -3.02
C HIS A 63 24.57 12.51 -3.70
N SER A 64 23.67 11.65 -4.13
CA SER A 64 24.01 10.36 -4.74
C SER A 64 23.81 10.41 -6.24
N ASP A 65 24.88 10.18 -7.01
CA ASP A 65 24.80 10.08 -8.48
C ASP A 65 24.16 8.76 -8.92
N ILE A 66 24.37 7.68 -8.14
CA ILE A 66 23.86 6.34 -8.44
C ILE A 66 23.26 5.74 -7.16
N ILE A 67 22.06 5.23 -7.26
CA ILE A 67 21.37 4.54 -6.17
C ILE A 67 21.10 3.10 -6.59
N MET A 68 21.57 2.16 -5.77
CA MET A 68 21.35 0.73 -5.98
C MET A 68 20.55 0.13 -4.83
N THR A 69 19.68 -0.81 -5.13
CA THR A 69 18.98 -1.61 -4.12
C THR A 69 19.06 -3.09 -4.47
N THR A 70 19.05 -3.94 -3.45
CA THR A 70 18.98 -5.39 -3.64
C THR A 70 17.60 -5.89 -3.27
N HIS A 71 17.11 -6.87 -3.99
CA HIS A 71 15.84 -7.53 -3.71
C HIS A 71 15.94 -9.03 -4.00
N VAL A 72 15.17 -9.81 -3.27
CA VAL A 72 15.02 -11.23 -3.54
C VAL A 72 14.19 -11.40 -4.82
N HIS A 73 14.68 -12.22 -5.75
CA HIS A 73 13.91 -12.62 -6.92
C HIS A 73 13.06 -13.85 -6.58
N MET A 74 11.75 -13.76 -6.81
CA MET A 74 10.79 -14.79 -6.39
C MET A 74 10.62 -15.92 -7.43
N MET A 75 11.15 -15.73 -8.62
CA MET A 75 11.11 -16.73 -9.68
C MET A 75 12.49 -17.41 -9.79
N PRO A 76 12.53 -18.68 -10.16
CA PRO A 76 13.81 -19.35 -10.44
C PRO A 76 14.58 -18.58 -11.53
N VAL A 77 15.84 -18.32 -11.26
CA VAL A 77 16.83 -17.77 -12.21
C VAL A 77 18.02 -18.69 -12.28
N GLU A 78 18.70 -18.71 -13.41
CA GLU A 78 19.89 -19.57 -13.59
C GLU A 78 21.12 -19.04 -12.85
N GLU A 79 21.14 -17.72 -12.57
CA GLU A 79 22.27 -17.04 -11.97
C GLU A 79 21.98 -16.71 -10.50
N ASP A 80 22.99 -16.78 -9.65
CA ASP A 80 22.89 -16.41 -8.23
C ASP A 80 22.64 -14.92 -8.03
N PHE A 81 23.09 -14.08 -8.97
CA PHE A 81 22.90 -12.64 -8.98
C PHE A 81 22.51 -12.15 -10.36
N TYR A 82 21.46 -11.34 -10.40
CA TYR A 82 21.02 -10.66 -11.59
C TYR A 82 21.14 -9.14 -11.40
N LEU A 83 21.88 -8.49 -12.29
CA LEU A 83 21.95 -7.04 -12.35
C LEU A 83 20.98 -6.56 -13.43
N GLY A 84 19.92 -5.88 -13.04
CA GLY A 84 18.93 -5.42 -13.98
C GLY A 84 18.24 -4.15 -13.54
N ASN A 85 17.63 -3.50 -14.49
CA ASN A 85 16.76 -2.35 -14.28
C ASN A 85 15.32 -2.86 -14.31
N ALA A 86 14.80 -3.24 -13.14
CA ALA A 86 13.47 -3.80 -13.02
C ALA A 86 12.46 -2.71 -12.65
N ALA A 87 11.43 -2.56 -13.46
CA ALA A 87 10.26 -1.77 -13.10
C ALA A 87 9.37 -2.55 -12.14
N CYS A 88 8.87 -1.88 -11.10
CA CYS A 88 7.93 -2.44 -10.15
C CYS A 88 6.60 -1.68 -10.19
N ASN A 89 5.50 -2.40 -9.94
CA ASN A 89 4.22 -1.74 -9.76
C ASN A 89 4.21 -0.91 -8.48
N GLY A 90 3.69 0.31 -8.60
CA GLY A 90 3.39 1.14 -7.45
C GLY A 90 2.17 0.63 -6.67
N PHE A 91 1.88 1.22 -5.52
CA PHE A 91 0.67 0.91 -4.79
C PHE A 91 0.10 2.11 -4.03
N SER A 92 -1.20 2.01 -3.71
CA SER A 92 -1.88 2.85 -2.74
C SER A 92 -2.68 1.96 -1.79
N ALA A 93 -2.80 2.39 -0.53
CA ALA A 93 -3.63 1.72 0.45
C ALA A 93 -4.67 2.68 1.03
N GLU A 94 -5.88 2.19 1.22
CA GLU A 94 -7.00 2.97 1.77
C GLU A 94 -7.71 2.15 2.84
N ARG A 95 -8.09 2.82 3.92
CA ARG A 95 -8.96 2.27 4.96
C ARG A 95 -10.33 2.93 4.86
N VAL A 96 -11.38 2.12 4.76
CA VAL A 96 -12.76 2.56 4.75
C VAL A 96 -13.46 2.01 5.99
N THR A 97 -14.18 2.90 6.68
CA THR A 97 -15.09 2.49 7.75
C THR A 97 -16.52 2.55 7.23
N VAL A 98 -17.18 1.42 7.25
CA VAL A 98 -18.60 1.28 6.95
C VAL A 98 -19.36 1.38 8.27
N ARG A 99 -20.26 2.35 8.37
CA ARG A 99 -21.15 2.52 9.53
C ARG A 99 -22.51 1.95 9.20
N GLY A 100 -22.98 1.06 10.03
CA GLY A 100 -24.31 0.51 10.03
C GLY A 100 -25.05 0.88 11.30
N LYS A 101 -26.16 0.19 11.51
CA LYS A 101 -26.96 0.25 12.74
C LYS A 101 -27.13 -1.16 13.28
N ALA A 102 -26.61 -1.39 14.47
CA ALA A 102 -26.79 -2.69 15.12
C ALA A 102 -28.24 -2.90 15.53
N ALA A 103 -28.77 -4.09 15.27
CA ALA A 103 -30.08 -4.54 15.73
C ALA A 103 -29.99 -6.04 16.07
N HIS A 104 -30.92 -6.50 16.89
CA HIS A 104 -30.95 -7.92 17.28
C HIS A 104 -31.38 -8.79 16.10
N ALA A 105 -30.52 -9.74 15.70
CA ALA A 105 -30.69 -10.49 14.45
C ALA A 105 -31.96 -11.36 14.38
N ALA A 106 -32.54 -11.72 15.53
CA ALA A 106 -33.75 -12.56 15.61
C ALA A 106 -35.02 -11.81 16.04
N ILE A 107 -34.88 -10.63 16.68
CA ILE A 107 -36.03 -9.91 17.24
C ILE A 107 -36.46 -8.76 16.34
N ASP A 108 -35.54 -7.94 15.93
CA ASP A 108 -35.77 -6.70 15.20
C ASP A 108 -34.76 -6.46 14.06
N PRO A 109 -34.44 -7.48 13.23
CA PRO A 109 -33.41 -7.35 12.20
C PRO A 109 -33.70 -6.24 11.18
N TRP A 110 -34.97 -5.91 10.97
CA TRP A 110 -35.41 -4.84 10.06
C TRP A 110 -35.05 -3.44 10.54
N ASP A 111 -34.79 -3.26 11.83
CA ASP A 111 -34.34 -1.98 12.40
C ASP A 111 -32.84 -1.75 12.26
N GLY A 112 -32.14 -2.78 11.76
CA GLY A 112 -30.70 -2.76 11.64
C GLY A 112 -30.21 -2.45 10.21
N VAL A 113 -28.94 -2.04 10.14
CA VAL A 113 -28.16 -1.96 8.90
C VAL A 113 -26.85 -2.67 9.13
N ASN A 114 -26.70 -3.84 8.51
CA ASN A 114 -25.55 -4.70 8.73
C ASN A 114 -24.33 -4.24 7.92
N ALA A 115 -23.37 -3.60 8.60
CA ALA A 115 -22.13 -3.13 7.97
C ALA A 115 -21.29 -4.27 7.38
N LEU A 116 -21.36 -5.49 7.92
CA LEU A 116 -20.71 -6.66 7.34
C LEU A 116 -21.28 -7.01 5.96
N SER A 117 -22.61 -7.02 5.83
CA SER A 117 -23.27 -7.32 4.55
C SER A 117 -22.89 -6.30 3.48
N ILE A 118 -22.87 -5.00 3.84
CA ILE A 118 -22.42 -3.92 2.95
C ILE A 118 -20.99 -4.16 2.49
N THR A 119 -20.09 -4.43 3.44
CA THR A 119 -18.66 -4.66 3.15
C THR A 119 -18.46 -5.89 2.26
N SER A 120 -19.20 -6.97 2.50
CA SER A 120 -19.13 -8.19 1.70
C SER A 120 -19.61 -7.95 0.27
N SER A 121 -20.70 -7.22 0.09
CA SER A 121 -21.21 -6.84 -1.24
C SER A 121 -20.19 -5.96 -1.99
N ALA A 122 -19.57 -5.00 -1.31
CA ALA A 122 -18.54 -4.14 -1.90
C ALA A 122 -17.33 -4.96 -2.39
N ILE A 123 -16.89 -5.97 -1.63
CA ILE A 123 -15.79 -6.85 -2.04
C ILE A 123 -16.17 -7.66 -3.28
N GLN A 124 -17.40 -8.18 -3.35
CA GLN A 124 -17.88 -8.90 -4.54
C GLN A 124 -17.92 -8.00 -5.78
N MET A 125 -18.49 -6.80 -5.65
CA MET A 125 -18.55 -5.82 -6.74
C MET A 125 -17.14 -5.39 -7.19
N MET A 126 -16.20 -5.24 -6.28
CA MET A 126 -14.80 -5.00 -6.61
C MET A 126 -14.18 -6.15 -7.42
N GLY A 127 -14.56 -7.40 -7.12
CA GLY A 127 -14.20 -8.57 -7.91
C GLY A 127 -14.68 -8.46 -9.35
N LEU A 128 -15.92 -8.04 -9.56
CA LEU A 128 -16.53 -7.83 -10.89
C LEU A 128 -15.90 -6.67 -11.65
N MET A 129 -15.45 -5.63 -10.97
CA MET A 129 -14.74 -4.51 -11.62
C MET A 129 -13.45 -4.92 -12.33
N ARG A 130 -12.86 -6.07 -12.01
CA ARG A 130 -11.59 -6.50 -12.61
C ARG A 130 -11.65 -6.64 -14.12
N GLU A 131 -12.79 -6.98 -14.69
CA GLU A 131 -13.00 -7.07 -16.14
C GLU A 131 -12.89 -5.71 -16.86
N THR A 132 -12.98 -4.61 -16.10
CA THR A 132 -12.92 -3.25 -16.67
C THR A 132 -11.53 -2.63 -16.64
N PHE A 133 -10.53 -3.34 -16.16
CA PHE A 133 -9.15 -2.85 -16.11
C PHE A 133 -8.40 -3.22 -17.38
N ARG A 134 -7.54 -2.32 -17.82
CA ARG A 134 -6.63 -2.60 -18.93
C ARG A 134 -5.56 -3.58 -18.50
N GLU A 135 -5.16 -4.47 -19.37
CA GLU A 135 -4.11 -5.44 -19.07
C GLU A 135 -2.74 -4.76 -18.85
N GLU A 136 -2.44 -3.74 -19.66
CA GLU A 136 -1.21 -2.96 -19.57
C GLU A 136 -1.04 -2.22 -18.25
N ASP A 137 -2.14 -1.92 -17.54
CA ASP A 137 -2.11 -1.26 -16.24
C ASP A 137 -1.70 -2.20 -15.10
N HIS A 138 -1.69 -3.50 -15.32
CA HIS A 138 -1.33 -4.54 -14.34
C HIS A 138 -2.04 -4.37 -12.99
N VAL A 139 -3.30 -3.96 -13.01
CA VAL A 139 -4.05 -3.66 -11.78
C VAL A 139 -4.21 -4.90 -10.91
N ARG A 140 -3.94 -4.72 -9.61
CA ARG A 140 -4.24 -5.70 -8.57
C ARG A 140 -4.93 -5.02 -7.40
N LEU A 141 -6.00 -5.64 -6.95
CA LEU A 141 -6.80 -5.20 -5.81
C LEU A 141 -6.84 -6.29 -4.77
N HIS A 142 -6.53 -5.96 -3.53
CA HIS A 142 -6.74 -6.85 -2.40
C HIS A 142 -7.32 -6.15 -1.20
N ASN A 143 -8.05 -6.93 -0.37
CA ASN A 143 -8.74 -6.47 0.79
C ASN A 143 -8.42 -7.28 2.02
N VAL A 144 -8.53 -6.61 3.17
CA VAL A 144 -8.61 -7.24 4.48
C VAL A 144 -9.75 -6.60 5.23
N ILE A 145 -10.66 -7.40 5.77
CA ILE A 145 -11.64 -6.95 6.75
C ILE A 145 -10.97 -6.95 8.11
N ARG A 146 -10.74 -5.78 8.68
CA ARG A 146 -10.07 -5.61 9.99
C ARG A 146 -11.05 -5.82 11.14
N LYS A 147 -12.32 -5.44 10.93
CA LYS A 147 -13.40 -5.60 11.88
C LYS A 147 -14.73 -5.63 11.15
N ALA A 148 -15.66 -6.49 11.59
CA ALA A 148 -17.00 -6.56 11.01
C ALA A 148 -18.07 -7.04 12.01
N GLY A 149 -17.98 -6.59 13.25
CA GLY A 149 -18.87 -6.90 14.35
C GLY A 149 -18.14 -7.54 15.52
N ASP A 150 -18.83 -7.65 16.65
CA ASP A 150 -18.29 -8.15 17.92
C ASP A 150 -19.08 -9.35 18.45
N VAL A 151 -20.38 -9.45 18.15
CA VAL A 151 -21.27 -10.50 18.67
C VAL A 151 -22.21 -11.02 17.59
N ILE A 152 -22.38 -12.33 17.53
CA ILE A 152 -23.18 -13.00 16.49
C ILE A 152 -24.69 -12.72 16.58
N LYS A 153 -25.20 -12.37 17.74
CA LYS A 153 -26.63 -12.11 17.96
C LYS A 153 -27.13 -10.77 17.44
N CYS A 154 -26.22 -9.89 17.01
CA CYS A 154 -26.55 -8.57 16.48
C CYS A 154 -25.93 -8.38 15.09
N GLY A 155 -26.65 -7.73 14.19
CA GLY A 155 -26.09 -7.21 12.95
C GLY A 155 -24.93 -6.27 13.24
N SER A 156 -23.91 -6.27 12.39
CA SER A 156 -22.73 -5.41 12.59
C SER A 156 -23.06 -3.94 12.41
N GLY A 157 -22.94 -3.13 13.46
CA GLY A 157 -23.07 -1.68 13.41
C GLY A 157 -21.86 -0.96 12.82
N ARG A 158 -20.74 -1.66 12.64
CA ARG A 158 -19.51 -1.10 12.06
C ARG A 158 -18.64 -2.16 11.45
N ALA A 159 -18.12 -1.89 10.25
CA ALA A 159 -17.05 -2.68 9.64
C ALA A 159 -15.89 -1.77 9.22
N VAL A 160 -14.68 -2.33 9.21
CA VAL A 160 -13.47 -1.66 8.75
C VAL A 160 -12.80 -2.56 7.73
N ILE A 161 -12.60 -2.03 6.53
CA ILE A 161 -11.91 -2.69 5.43
C ILE A 161 -10.67 -1.88 5.04
N GLU A 162 -9.58 -2.58 4.79
CA GLU A 162 -8.39 -2.03 4.16
C GLU A 162 -8.27 -2.62 2.76
N THR A 163 -8.04 -1.73 1.79
CA THR A 163 -7.87 -2.09 0.39
C THR A 163 -6.53 -1.59 -0.10
N LYS A 164 -5.80 -2.45 -0.80
CA LYS A 164 -4.55 -2.11 -1.47
C LYS A 164 -4.74 -2.22 -2.97
N VAL A 165 -4.48 -1.12 -3.66
CA VAL A 165 -4.44 -1.03 -5.12
C VAL A 165 -3.00 -1.06 -5.56
N ARG A 166 -2.65 -1.92 -6.51
CA ARG A 166 -1.35 -1.92 -7.21
C ARG A 166 -1.58 -1.72 -8.69
N ALA A 167 -0.72 -0.94 -9.35
CA ALA A 167 -0.74 -0.81 -10.82
C ALA A 167 0.62 -0.33 -11.36
N ALA A 168 0.78 -0.42 -12.67
CA ALA A 168 2.01 -0.06 -13.38
C ALA A 168 2.29 1.45 -13.38
N SER A 169 1.25 2.30 -13.26
CA SER A 169 1.38 3.74 -13.26
C SER A 169 0.59 4.41 -12.13
N LEU A 170 0.96 5.65 -11.80
CA LEU A 170 0.22 6.47 -10.83
C LEU A 170 -1.20 6.78 -11.29
N ASP A 171 -1.38 6.98 -12.58
CA ASP A 171 -2.69 7.30 -13.15
C ASP A 171 -3.62 6.09 -13.08
N ALA A 172 -3.12 4.89 -13.36
CA ALA A 172 -3.85 3.65 -13.18
C ALA A 172 -4.21 3.40 -11.70
N ILE A 173 -3.30 3.69 -10.77
CA ILE A 173 -3.58 3.61 -9.32
C ILE A 173 -4.70 4.58 -8.94
N ARG A 174 -4.63 5.84 -9.38
CA ARG A 174 -5.64 6.87 -9.09
C ARG A 174 -6.99 6.52 -9.67
N ALA A 175 -7.03 6.16 -10.95
CA ALA A 175 -8.27 5.79 -11.63
C ALA A 175 -8.94 4.58 -10.97
N THR A 176 -8.16 3.57 -10.58
CA THR A 176 -8.68 2.40 -9.86
C THR A 176 -9.19 2.77 -8.47
N GLN A 177 -8.47 3.63 -7.76
CA GLN A 177 -8.88 4.10 -6.44
C GLN A 177 -10.15 4.96 -6.49
N GLU A 178 -10.33 5.76 -7.53
CA GLU A 178 -11.54 6.53 -7.77
C GLU A 178 -12.74 5.62 -8.03
N LYS A 179 -12.60 4.59 -8.88
CA LYS A 179 -13.62 3.57 -9.10
C LYS A 179 -14.02 2.86 -7.80
N TRP A 180 -13.03 2.42 -7.03
CA TRP A 180 -13.28 1.80 -5.72
C TRP A 180 -13.98 2.75 -4.76
N THR A 181 -13.52 3.98 -4.71
CA THR A 181 -14.12 5.04 -3.88
C THR A 181 -15.57 5.33 -4.26
N ALA A 182 -15.87 5.43 -5.56
CA ALA A 182 -17.22 5.62 -6.08
C ALA A 182 -18.10 4.42 -5.69
N LEU A 183 -17.61 3.19 -5.92
CA LEU A 183 -18.30 1.99 -5.50
C LEU A 183 -18.69 2.02 -4.01
N MET A 184 -17.78 2.39 -3.13
CA MET A 184 -18.04 2.46 -1.69
C MET A 184 -19.00 3.59 -1.30
N THR A 185 -19.15 4.62 -2.12
CA THR A 185 -20.05 5.77 -1.85
C THR A 185 -21.43 5.64 -2.49
N GLU A 186 -21.51 4.95 -3.62
CA GLU A 186 -22.72 4.85 -4.45
C GLU A 186 -23.48 3.55 -4.21
N LEU A 187 -22.93 2.62 -3.42
CA LEU A 187 -23.71 1.50 -2.93
C LEU A 187 -25.00 2.06 -2.31
N PRO A 188 -26.22 1.65 -2.80
CA PRO A 188 -27.49 2.26 -2.44
C PRO A 188 -27.92 1.90 -1.03
N MET A 189 -27.13 2.27 -0.07
CA MET A 189 -27.40 2.06 1.33
C MET A 189 -27.19 3.39 2.02
N HIS A 190 -28.26 4.04 2.37
CA HIS A 190 -28.38 5.36 2.98
C HIS A 190 -27.57 5.59 4.27
N LEU A 191 -26.55 4.76 4.55
CA LEU A 191 -25.84 4.70 5.82
C LEU A 191 -24.33 4.45 5.71
N VAL A 192 -23.71 4.71 4.57
CA VAL A 192 -22.23 4.77 4.53
C VAL A 192 -21.81 6.18 4.91
N GLU A 193 -21.66 6.42 6.20
CA GLU A 193 -21.03 7.64 6.66
C GLU A 193 -19.55 7.57 6.40
N ARG A 194 -19.10 8.29 5.39
CA ARG A 194 -17.72 8.42 5.01
C ARG A 194 -17.02 9.29 6.02
N LEU A 195 -16.26 8.70 6.91
CA LEU A 195 -15.29 9.47 7.68
C LEU A 195 -14.23 10.00 6.70
N LYS A 196 -14.34 11.28 6.34
CA LYS A 196 -13.34 12.03 5.58
C LYS A 196 -11.97 12.07 6.29
N GLU A 197 -11.86 11.58 7.50
CA GLU A 197 -10.74 11.83 8.41
C GLU A 197 -9.56 10.87 8.28
N ASN A 198 -9.63 9.78 7.52
CA ASN A 198 -8.50 8.89 7.39
C ASN A 198 -8.34 8.36 5.96
N ARG A 199 -8.24 9.24 4.97
CA ARG A 199 -7.66 8.87 3.69
C ARG A 199 -6.16 8.77 3.85
N PHE A 200 -5.71 7.59 4.17
CA PHE A 200 -4.34 7.19 3.98
C PHE A 200 -4.09 7.08 2.48
N ARG A 201 -3.73 8.15 1.82
CA ARG A 201 -3.21 8.12 0.46
C ARG A 201 -1.70 8.08 0.52
N ASP A 202 -1.16 6.93 0.86
CA ASP A 202 0.24 6.68 0.67
C ASP A 202 0.45 6.10 -0.72
N ILE A 203 0.87 6.93 -1.63
CA ILE A 203 1.33 6.49 -2.95
C ILE A 203 2.82 6.21 -2.80
N CYS A 204 3.18 4.94 -2.71
CA CYS A 204 4.57 4.54 -2.82
C CYS A 204 4.95 4.56 -4.30
N ARG A 205 5.77 5.53 -4.70
CA ARG A 205 6.51 5.46 -5.96
C ARG A 205 7.67 4.51 -5.75
N SER A 206 7.46 3.21 -5.89
CA SER A 206 8.58 2.30 -6.02
C SER A 206 9.02 2.31 -7.48
N CYS A 207 10.22 2.81 -7.71
CA CYS A 207 11.03 2.58 -8.89
C CYS A 207 10.33 2.72 -10.24
N THR A 208 10.10 3.93 -10.69
CA THR A 208 9.93 4.20 -12.10
C THR A 208 10.89 5.30 -12.50
N GLU A 209 11.74 4.94 -13.44
CA GLU A 209 12.63 5.79 -14.23
C GLU A 209 13.88 6.33 -13.51
N VAL A 210 14.93 5.52 -13.55
CA VAL A 210 16.26 6.08 -13.78
C VAL A 210 16.27 6.50 -15.25
N GLN A 211 15.86 7.71 -15.55
CA GLN A 211 16.21 8.33 -16.82
C GLN A 211 17.69 8.62 -16.75
N THR A 212 18.48 7.83 -17.45
CA THR A 212 19.82 8.22 -17.86
C THR A 212 19.71 9.47 -18.72
N LYS A 213 20.19 10.58 -18.20
CA LYS A 213 20.60 11.72 -19.03
C LYS A 213 21.92 11.43 -19.68
#